data_a8f9bcfd678966c54fa8246caa6e88c8
#
_entry.id   a8f9bcfd678966c54fa8246caa6e88c8
#
_cell.length_a   1.000
_cell.length_b   1.000
_cell.length_c   1.000
_cell.angle_alpha   90.00
_cell.angle_beta   90.00
_cell.angle_gamma   90.00
#
_symmetry.space_group_name_H-M   'P 1'
#
loop_
_entity.id
_entity.type
_entity.pdbx_description
1 polymer ?
#
loop_
_entity_poly.entity_id
_entity_poly.type
_entity_poly.pdbx_seq_one_letter_code
_entity_poly.pdbx_strand_id
1 'polypeptide(L)'
;FIFEGGVSLQNMNISGGGEKLNAKNSSFDYLAMQFRLHPRVAMSIGLLPFSNIGYNVSKNNEPTSTSPYSTKSLVGEGGLHQLYVGAGVKILKNLSVGVNASYFWGDMTRSLTMLYPNTASANSYISQTTVSVSDYKLDFGVQYTQELSKKHSVTIGAVFSPKHKLNNDYTVTTQVSTTNSNNLDATLELPNVFGVGFTYNYDKRLTVGADYSLQQWSKAKFGVNTSDDAVRKEFNETYTYCDRHKI
;
A
#
# COMPACT_ATOMS: atom_id res chain seq x y z
N PHE A 1 -25.50 -12.70 -8.20
CA PHE A 1 -25.09 -11.31 -8.37
C PHE A 1 -25.00 -10.67 -6.98
N ILE A 2 -23.83 -10.19 -6.62
CA ILE A 2 -23.55 -9.50 -5.36
C ILE A 2 -22.89 -8.18 -5.74
N PHE A 3 -23.34 -7.09 -5.11
CA PHE A 3 -22.74 -5.77 -5.25
C PHE A 3 -22.47 -5.23 -3.85
N GLU A 4 -21.28 -4.76 -3.62
CA GLU A 4 -20.85 -4.20 -2.33
C GLU A 4 -20.05 -2.92 -2.54
N GLY A 5 -20.21 -1.98 -1.61
CA GLY A 5 -19.42 -0.76 -1.57
C GLY A 5 -19.18 -0.34 -0.13
N GLY A 6 -18.00 0.22 0.13
CA GLY A 6 -17.58 0.67 1.44
C GLY A 6 -17.02 2.09 1.39
N VAL A 7 -17.39 2.88 2.41
CA VAL A 7 -16.79 4.19 2.71
C VAL A 7 -16.55 4.28 4.21
N SER A 8 -15.44 4.88 4.58
CA SER A 8 -15.08 5.10 5.98
C SER A 8 -15.10 6.58 6.33
N LEU A 9 -15.69 6.88 7.48
CA LEU A 9 -15.63 8.20 8.10
C LEU A 9 -14.91 8.06 9.44
N GLN A 10 -13.82 8.78 9.59
CA GLN A 10 -13.00 8.74 10.79
C GLN A 10 -12.99 10.11 11.47
N ASN A 11 -13.23 10.11 12.78
CA ASN A 11 -13.09 11.29 13.62
C ASN A 11 -12.14 10.94 14.76
N MET A 12 -10.97 11.56 14.79
CA MET A 12 -9.92 11.29 15.76
C MET A 12 -9.70 12.50 16.64
N ASN A 13 -9.66 12.27 17.97
CA ASN A 13 -9.19 13.24 18.94
C ASN A 13 -7.78 12.85 19.37
N ILE A 14 -6.81 13.67 19.05
CA ILE A 14 -5.41 13.49 19.40
C ILE A 14 -5.09 14.46 20.52
N SER A 15 -4.53 13.98 21.63
CA SER A 15 -4.07 14.83 22.72
C SER A 15 -2.63 14.49 23.08
N GLY A 16 -1.81 15.51 23.26
CA GLY A 16 -0.41 15.38 23.65
C GLY A 16 0.21 16.74 23.95
N GLY A 17 1.11 16.82 24.94
CA GLY A 17 1.80 18.05 25.29
C GLY A 17 0.90 19.20 25.75
N GLY A 18 -0.32 18.92 26.25
CA GLY A 18 -1.30 19.96 26.62
C GLY A 18 -2.20 20.44 25.46
N GLU A 19 -1.91 20.04 24.24
CA GLU A 19 -2.69 20.36 23.05
C GLU A 19 -3.72 19.27 22.74
N LYS A 20 -4.86 19.71 22.17
CA LYS A 20 -5.90 18.81 21.66
C LYS A 20 -6.18 19.14 20.21
N LEU A 21 -6.11 18.15 19.34
CA LEU A 21 -6.39 18.25 17.92
C LEU A 21 -7.53 17.30 17.56
N ASN A 22 -8.52 17.79 16.82
CA ASN A 22 -9.55 16.96 16.21
C ASN A 22 -9.23 16.83 14.72
N ALA A 23 -9.05 15.61 14.24
CA ALA A 23 -8.83 15.31 12.84
C ALA A 23 -10.01 14.49 12.29
N LYS A 24 -10.56 14.93 11.18
CA LYS A 24 -11.62 14.22 10.44
C LYS A 24 -11.04 13.74 9.12
N ASN A 25 -11.31 12.50 8.80
CA ASN A 25 -10.91 11.90 7.53
C ASN A 25 -12.09 11.12 6.95
N SER A 26 -12.19 11.12 5.63
CA SER A 26 -13.13 10.28 4.89
C SER A 26 -12.36 9.55 3.79
N SER A 27 -12.63 8.27 3.64
CA SER A 27 -12.00 7.47 2.60
C SER A 27 -13.02 6.60 1.88
N PHE A 28 -12.76 6.39 0.60
CA PHE A 28 -13.37 5.34 -0.19
C PHE A 28 -12.62 4.05 0.11
N ASP A 29 -13.33 2.99 0.51
CA ASP A 29 -12.70 1.74 0.90
C ASP A 29 -12.71 0.73 -0.24
N TYR A 30 -13.87 0.51 -0.88
CA TYR A 30 -13.96 -0.35 -2.04
C TYR A 30 -15.32 -0.26 -2.74
N LEU A 31 -15.32 -0.70 -3.98
CA LEU A 31 -16.51 -1.01 -4.77
C LEU A 31 -16.27 -2.36 -5.44
N ALA A 32 -17.13 -3.33 -5.21
CA ALA A 32 -16.95 -4.66 -5.76
C ALA A 32 -18.27 -5.25 -6.27
N MET A 33 -18.16 -6.01 -7.35
CA MET A 33 -19.27 -6.73 -7.94
C MET A 33 -18.84 -8.16 -8.22
N GLN A 34 -19.71 -9.10 -7.90
CA GLN A 34 -19.51 -10.53 -8.16
C GLN A 34 -20.72 -11.09 -8.90
N PHE A 35 -20.48 -11.92 -9.88
CA PHE A 35 -21.50 -12.58 -10.68
C PHE A 35 -21.08 -13.98 -11.09
N ARG A 36 -22.06 -14.87 -11.12
CA ARG A 36 -21.87 -16.24 -11.56
C ARG A 36 -22.27 -16.35 -13.05
N LEU A 37 -21.29 -16.66 -13.90
CA LEU A 37 -21.52 -16.89 -15.34
C LEU A 37 -22.06 -18.31 -15.60
N HIS A 38 -21.59 -19.27 -14.82
CA HIS A 38 -21.95 -20.69 -14.96
C HIS A 38 -21.95 -21.34 -13.57
N PRO A 39 -22.63 -22.46 -13.33
CA PRO A 39 -22.58 -23.17 -12.03
C PRO A 39 -21.17 -23.50 -11.53
N ARG A 40 -20.17 -23.54 -12.42
CA ARG A 40 -18.77 -23.79 -12.10
C ARG A 40 -17.86 -22.57 -12.27
N VAL A 41 -18.36 -21.44 -12.79
CA VAL A 41 -17.54 -20.26 -13.12
C VAL A 41 -18.16 -19.03 -12.49
N ALA A 42 -17.37 -18.30 -11.72
CA ALA A 42 -17.74 -17.01 -11.18
C ALA A 42 -16.68 -15.97 -11.57
N MET A 43 -17.11 -14.73 -11.69
CA MET A 43 -16.24 -13.59 -11.92
C MET A 43 -16.50 -12.50 -10.89
N SER A 44 -15.50 -11.69 -10.67
CA SER A 44 -15.59 -10.48 -9.86
C SER A 44 -14.84 -9.33 -10.53
N ILE A 45 -15.31 -8.13 -10.27
CA ILE A 45 -14.65 -6.88 -10.63
C ILE A 45 -14.73 -5.95 -9.44
N GLY A 46 -13.69 -5.19 -9.20
CA GLY A 46 -13.73 -4.23 -8.10
C GLY A 46 -12.64 -3.18 -8.20
N LEU A 47 -12.95 -2.05 -7.57
CA LEU A 47 -12.07 -0.89 -7.43
C LEU A 47 -11.81 -0.68 -5.94
N LEU A 48 -10.54 -0.54 -5.57
CA LEU A 48 -10.13 -0.34 -4.18
C LEU A 48 -8.82 0.46 -4.10
N PRO A 49 -8.55 1.15 -3.00
CA PRO A 49 -7.23 1.71 -2.75
C PRO A 49 -6.24 0.56 -2.49
N PHE A 50 -5.09 0.60 -3.16
CA PHE A 50 -3.99 -0.34 -2.94
C PHE A 50 -3.07 0.15 -1.82
N SER A 51 -2.78 1.46 -1.81
CA SER A 51 -2.02 2.13 -0.75
C SER A 51 -2.55 3.54 -0.55
N ASN A 52 -2.30 4.11 0.62
CA ASN A 52 -2.64 5.49 0.95
C ASN A 52 -1.52 6.10 1.79
N ILE A 53 -1.14 7.31 1.47
CA ILE A 53 -0.19 8.13 2.22
C ILE A 53 -0.90 9.41 2.61
N GLY A 54 -0.90 9.73 3.90
CA GLY A 54 -1.50 10.96 4.41
C GLY A 54 -0.87 11.34 5.74
N TYR A 55 0.13 12.23 5.71
CA TYR A 55 0.72 12.80 6.92
C TYR A 55 1.19 14.24 6.68
N ASN A 56 1.09 15.04 7.72
CA ASN A 56 1.66 16.38 7.78
C ASN A 56 2.24 16.58 9.17
N VAL A 57 3.57 16.63 9.24
CA VAL A 57 4.31 16.76 10.51
C VAL A 57 5.24 17.94 10.39
N SER A 58 5.13 18.87 11.34
CA SER A 58 6.01 20.02 11.43
C SER A 58 6.73 20.04 12.78
N LYS A 59 8.00 20.40 12.75
CA LYS A 59 8.85 20.55 13.92
C LYS A 59 9.63 21.85 13.85
N ASN A 60 9.55 22.63 14.91
CA ASN A 60 10.41 23.80 15.10
C ASN A 60 11.71 23.33 15.75
N ASN A 61 12.83 23.78 15.22
CA ASN A 61 14.15 23.57 15.77
C ASN A 61 14.63 24.89 16.35
N GLU A 62 14.85 24.91 17.67
CA GLU A 62 15.39 26.06 18.37
C GLU A 62 16.82 26.40 17.87
N PRO A 63 17.20 27.66 17.87
CA PRO A 63 18.53 28.06 17.42
C PRO A 63 19.61 27.50 18.37
N THR A 64 20.71 27.08 17.76
CA THR A 64 21.93 26.64 18.46
C THR A 64 23.09 27.55 18.08
N SER A 65 24.25 27.36 18.72
CA SER A 65 25.48 28.13 18.38
C SER A 65 25.92 27.94 16.91
N THR A 66 25.47 26.85 16.27
CA THR A 66 25.88 26.48 14.90
C THR A 66 24.73 26.47 13.89
N SER A 67 23.49 26.59 14.33
CA SER A 67 22.32 26.51 13.47
C SER A 67 21.26 27.53 13.85
N PRO A 68 20.73 28.31 12.90
CA PRO A 68 19.65 29.26 13.15
C PRO A 68 18.31 28.53 13.45
N TYR A 69 17.35 29.29 13.97
CA TYR A 69 15.97 28.81 14.08
C TYR A 69 15.45 28.32 12.73
N SER A 70 14.85 27.16 12.71
CA SER A 70 14.27 26.59 11.50
C SER A 70 12.98 25.82 11.77
N THR A 71 12.07 25.84 10.80
CA THR A 71 10.88 24.98 10.79
C THR A 71 11.06 23.90 9.73
N LYS A 72 11.05 22.64 10.16
CA LYS A 72 11.05 21.47 9.28
C LYS A 72 9.64 20.94 9.14
N SER A 73 9.13 20.88 7.93
CA SER A 73 7.82 20.28 7.62
C SER A 73 7.99 19.08 6.70
N LEU A 74 7.33 17.99 7.05
CA LEU A 74 7.23 16.76 6.27
C LEU A 74 5.78 16.52 5.90
N VAL A 75 5.49 16.51 4.61
CA VAL A 75 4.15 16.23 4.07
C VAL A 75 4.24 15.03 3.15
N GLY A 76 3.37 14.06 3.36
CA GLY A 76 3.18 12.93 2.44
C GLY A 76 1.72 12.83 2.05
N GLU A 77 1.47 12.71 0.76
CA GLU A 77 0.13 12.63 0.21
C GLU A 77 0.05 11.71 -1.00
N GLY A 78 -1.16 11.26 -1.33
CA GLY A 78 -1.43 10.41 -2.47
C GLY A 78 -1.61 8.94 -2.10
N GLY A 79 -1.45 8.08 -3.09
CA GLY A 79 -1.63 6.63 -2.94
C GLY A 79 -1.92 5.97 -4.28
N LEU A 80 -2.02 4.66 -4.25
CA LEU A 80 -2.30 3.85 -5.42
C LEU A 80 -3.73 3.31 -5.37
N HIS A 81 -4.39 3.35 -6.50
CA HIS A 81 -5.70 2.73 -6.74
C HIS A 81 -5.53 1.43 -7.49
N GLN A 82 -6.42 0.49 -7.27
CA GLN A 82 -6.42 -0.82 -7.91
C GLN A 82 -7.80 -1.13 -8.49
N LEU A 83 -7.83 -1.42 -9.77
CA LEU A 83 -8.96 -2.06 -10.44
C LEU A 83 -8.59 -3.52 -10.67
N TYR A 84 -9.44 -4.45 -10.24
CA TYR A 84 -9.19 -5.86 -10.51
C TYR A 84 -10.35 -6.53 -11.24
N VAL A 85 -10.02 -7.54 -12.01
CA VAL A 85 -10.94 -8.52 -12.57
C VAL A 85 -10.49 -9.90 -12.12
N GLY A 86 -11.39 -10.62 -11.49
CA GLY A 86 -11.15 -11.97 -10.99
C GLY A 86 -12.01 -13.00 -11.68
N ALA A 87 -11.46 -14.19 -11.87
CA ALA A 87 -12.19 -15.35 -12.34
C ALA A 87 -11.89 -16.56 -11.46
N GLY A 88 -12.92 -17.29 -11.10
CA GLY A 88 -12.83 -18.53 -10.33
C GLY A 88 -13.56 -19.66 -11.03
N VAL A 89 -12.93 -20.84 -11.03
CA VAL A 89 -13.45 -22.04 -11.68
C VAL A 89 -13.44 -23.20 -10.69
N LYS A 90 -14.59 -23.87 -10.57
CA LYS A 90 -14.73 -25.12 -9.82
C LYS A 90 -14.31 -26.28 -10.71
N ILE A 91 -13.07 -26.75 -10.53
CA ILE A 91 -12.47 -27.83 -11.32
C ILE A 91 -13.07 -29.19 -10.91
N LEU A 92 -13.12 -29.45 -9.61
CA LEU A 92 -13.71 -30.65 -9.02
C LEU A 92 -14.88 -30.25 -8.09
N LYS A 93 -15.64 -31.20 -7.61
CA LYS A 93 -16.73 -30.92 -6.66
C LYS A 93 -16.26 -30.15 -5.43
N ASN A 94 -15.04 -30.39 -5.01
CA ASN A 94 -14.46 -29.87 -3.78
C ASN A 94 -13.31 -28.87 -4.04
N LEU A 95 -12.81 -28.76 -5.28
CA LEU A 95 -11.63 -27.95 -5.62
C LEU A 95 -12.00 -26.82 -6.55
N SER A 96 -11.62 -25.62 -6.17
CA SER A 96 -11.74 -24.40 -6.99
C SER A 96 -10.40 -23.73 -7.12
N VAL A 97 -10.14 -23.14 -8.27
CA VAL A 97 -8.98 -22.28 -8.52
C VAL A 97 -9.46 -20.94 -9.02
N GLY A 98 -8.65 -19.92 -8.80
CA GLY A 98 -8.96 -18.57 -9.23
C GLY A 98 -7.70 -17.78 -9.59
N VAL A 99 -7.92 -16.76 -10.39
CA VAL A 99 -6.92 -15.77 -10.74
C VAL A 99 -7.55 -14.39 -10.68
N ASN A 100 -6.80 -13.43 -10.13
CA ASN A 100 -7.13 -12.01 -10.21
C ASN A 100 -6.06 -11.33 -11.05
N ALA A 101 -6.48 -10.57 -12.04
CA ALA A 101 -5.65 -9.62 -12.75
C ALA A 101 -6.02 -8.22 -12.27
N SER A 102 -5.05 -7.49 -11.78
CA SER A 102 -5.24 -6.15 -11.24
C SER A 102 -4.38 -5.16 -12.02
N TYR A 103 -4.93 -4.00 -12.29
CA TYR A 103 -4.21 -2.83 -12.75
C TYR A 103 -4.23 -1.79 -11.64
N PHE A 104 -3.10 -1.21 -11.34
CA PHE A 104 -3.01 -0.17 -10.32
C PHE A 104 -2.23 1.03 -10.84
N TRP A 105 -2.65 2.19 -10.37
CA TRP A 105 -2.12 3.48 -10.78
C TRP A 105 -2.23 4.49 -9.64
N GLY A 106 -1.44 5.54 -9.73
CA GLY A 106 -1.51 6.68 -8.83
C GLY A 106 -0.14 7.27 -8.55
N ASP A 107 -0.17 8.34 -7.79
CA ASP A 107 0.99 9.14 -7.43
C ASP A 107 1.14 9.17 -5.91
N MET A 108 2.39 9.09 -5.48
CA MET A 108 2.79 9.23 -4.08
C MET A 108 3.80 10.36 -4.00
N THR A 109 3.45 11.42 -3.28
CA THR A 109 4.30 12.61 -3.14
C THR A 109 4.76 12.76 -1.69
N ARG A 110 6.06 12.98 -1.51
CA ARG A 110 6.66 13.32 -0.24
C ARG A 110 7.39 14.65 -0.39
N SER A 111 7.05 15.62 0.46
CA SER A 111 7.68 16.94 0.49
C SER A 111 8.38 17.16 1.82
N LEU A 112 9.62 17.60 1.75
CA LEU A 112 10.40 18.11 2.87
C LEU A 112 10.59 19.60 2.65
N THR A 113 10.12 20.42 3.59
CA THR A 113 10.33 21.87 3.58
C THR A 113 11.14 22.29 4.81
N MET A 114 12.20 23.04 4.59
CA MET A 114 12.96 23.69 5.65
C MET A 114 12.91 25.20 5.45
N LEU A 115 12.33 25.89 6.42
CA LEU A 115 12.18 27.36 6.43
C LEU A 115 13.10 27.96 7.50
N TYR A 116 13.72 29.08 7.15
CA TYR A 116 14.59 29.89 8.03
C TYR A 116 14.02 31.31 8.15
N PRO A 117 12.91 31.51 8.90
CA PRO A 117 12.15 32.77 8.86
C PRO A 117 12.93 33.97 9.41
N ASN A 118 13.91 33.74 10.28
CA ASN A 118 14.64 34.82 10.97
C ASN A 118 16.10 35.00 10.51
N THR A 119 16.46 34.42 9.35
CA THR A 119 17.86 34.44 8.88
C THR A 119 17.92 34.84 7.43
N ALA A 120 18.25 36.09 7.17
CA ALA A 120 18.36 36.65 5.81
C ALA A 120 19.44 35.97 4.94
N SER A 121 20.41 35.31 5.56
CA SER A 121 21.52 34.62 4.88
C SER A 121 21.24 33.13 4.64
N ALA A 122 20.11 32.55 5.13
CA ALA A 122 19.77 31.17 4.93
C ALA A 122 18.59 31.06 3.97
N ASN A 123 18.81 30.35 2.86
CA ASN A 123 17.74 30.06 1.91
C ASN A 123 16.86 28.94 2.39
N SER A 124 15.55 29.10 2.22
CA SER A 124 14.61 28.03 2.42
C SER A 124 14.85 26.91 1.41
N TYR A 125 14.66 25.68 1.85
CA TYR A 125 14.87 24.49 1.04
C TYR A 125 13.58 23.68 0.95
N ILE A 126 13.19 23.30 -0.26
CA ILE A 126 12.07 22.42 -0.53
C ILE A 126 12.58 21.25 -1.36
N SER A 127 12.36 20.05 -0.91
CA SER A 127 12.62 18.83 -1.66
C SER A 127 11.33 18.03 -1.77
N GLN A 128 10.87 17.80 -2.98
CA GLN A 128 9.69 17.04 -3.28
C GLN A 128 10.08 15.81 -4.10
N THR A 129 9.67 14.65 -3.62
CA THR A 129 9.81 13.37 -4.32
C THR A 129 8.43 12.89 -4.73
N THR A 130 8.23 12.69 -6.02
CA THR A 130 7.00 12.12 -6.58
C THR A 130 7.31 10.79 -7.24
N VAL A 131 6.54 9.78 -6.89
CA VAL A 131 6.60 8.44 -7.48
C VAL A 131 5.26 8.16 -8.13
N SER A 132 5.25 8.14 -9.45
CA SER A 132 4.07 7.77 -10.25
C SER A 132 4.19 6.31 -10.64
N VAL A 133 3.15 5.53 -10.38
CA VAL A 133 3.11 4.10 -10.68
C VAL A 133 1.93 3.80 -11.59
N SER A 134 2.17 2.97 -12.62
CA SER A 134 1.15 2.48 -13.53
C SER A 134 1.55 1.08 -13.98
N ASP A 135 0.91 0.04 -13.42
CA ASP A 135 1.32 -1.34 -13.63
C ASP A 135 0.20 -2.35 -13.36
N TYR A 136 0.47 -3.62 -13.63
CA TYR A 136 -0.44 -4.73 -13.40
C TYR A 136 0.12 -5.70 -12.36
N LYS A 137 -0.75 -6.56 -11.84
CA LYS A 137 -0.41 -7.62 -10.88
C LYS A 137 -1.32 -8.82 -11.12
N LEU A 138 -0.78 -10.01 -10.91
CA LEU A 138 -1.54 -11.25 -10.94
C LEU A 138 -1.51 -11.92 -9.57
N ASP A 139 -2.66 -12.40 -9.12
CA ASP A 139 -2.81 -13.18 -7.90
C ASP A 139 -3.47 -14.51 -8.24
N PHE A 140 -2.97 -15.58 -7.67
CA PHE A 140 -3.47 -16.94 -7.87
C PHE A 140 -4.04 -17.47 -6.56
N GLY A 141 -5.15 -18.21 -6.65
CA GLY A 141 -5.78 -18.79 -5.50
C GLY A 141 -6.24 -20.23 -5.75
N VAL A 142 -6.20 -21.02 -4.71
CA VAL A 142 -6.78 -22.37 -4.69
C VAL A 142 -7.58 -22.54 -3.41
N GLN A 143 -8.72 -23.20 -3.53
CA GLN A 143 -9.61 -23.47 -2.42
C GLN A 143 -10.12 -24.90 -2.50
N TYR A 144 -10.01 -25.62 -1.40
CA TYR A 144 -10.51 -26.97 -1.24
C TYR A 144 -11.53 -27.00 -0.11
N THR A 145 -12.76 -27.46 -0.42
CA THR A 145 -13.85 -27.56 0.55
C THR A 145 -14.23 -29.03 0.73
N GLN A 146 -14.14 -29.54 1.95
CA GLN A 146 -14.52 -30.89 2.31
C GLN A 146 -15.76 -30.86 3.23
N GLU A 147 -16.82 -31.50 2.80
CA GLU A 147 -17.96 -31.84 3.65
C GLU A 147 -17.61 -33.07 4.46
N LEU A 148 -17.45 -32.92 5.79
CA LEU A 148 -17.17 -34.00 6.72
C LEU A 148 -18.46 -34.75 7.10
N SER A 149 -19.57 -34.01 7.15
CA SER A 149 -20.91 -34.55 7.36
C SER A 149 -21.96 -33.54 6.87
N LYS A 150 -23.27 -33.89 6.98
CA LYS A 150 -24.37 -32.99 6.59
C LYS A 150 -24.35 -31.64 7.31
N LYS A 151 -23.65 -31.54 8.47
CA LYS A 151 -23.60 -30.35 9.31
C LYS A 151 -22.19 -29.76 9.42
N HIS A 152 -21.14 -30.44 8.98
CA HIS A 152 -19.76 -30.07 9.19
C HIS A 152 -19.03 -29.92 7.85
N SER A 153 -18.45 -28.79 7.61
CA SER A 153 -17.59 -28.58 6.46
C SER A 153 -16.31 -27.83 6.85
N VAL A 154 -15.22 -28.14 6.18
CA VAL A 154 -13.94 -27.48 6.30
C VAL A 154 -13.53 -26.97 4.92
N THR A 155 -13.10 -25.74 4.87
CA THR A 155 -12.51 -25.14 3.68
C THR A 155 -11.08 -24.72 3.97
N ILE A 156 -10.15 -25.11 3.11
CA ILE A 156 -8.76 -24.71 3.16
C ILE A 156 -8.48 -23.90 1.90
N GLY A 157 -7.82 -22.77 2.04
CA GLY A 157 -7.44 -21.91 0.93
C GLY A 157 -5.95 -21.57 0.95
N ALA A 158 -5.39 -21.35 -0.22
CA ALA A 158 -4.06 -20.79 -0.37
C ALA A 158 -4.08 -19.74 -1.49
N VAL A 159 -3.30 -18.69 -1.30
CA VAL A 159 -3.11 -17.62 -2.28
C VAL A 159 -1.62 -17.35 -2.50
N PHE A 160 -1.29 -17.00 -3.72
CA PHE A 160 0.07 -16.63 -4.11
C PHE A 160 0.06 -15.44 -5.04
N SER A 161 0.83 -14.43 -4.69
CA SER A 161 1.11 -13.27 -5.53
C SER A 161 2.60 -13.25 -5.84
N PRO A 162 3.00 -13.41 -7.10
CA PRO A 162 4.41 -13.37 -7.45
C PRO A 162 4.99 -11.97 -7.28
N LYS A 163 6.26 -11.94 -6.95
CA LYS A 163 7.09 -10.73 -6.96
C LYS A 163 7.00 -10.05 -8.33
N HIS A 164 6.88 -8.74 -8.34
CA HIS A 164 6.75 -7.96 -9.55
C HIS A 164 7.53 -6.64 -9.45
N LYS A 165 8.31 -6.31 -10.49
CA LYS A 165 8.95 -5.00 -10.63
C LYS A 165 7.94 -4.01 -11.17
N LEU A 166 7.71 -2.92 -10.46
CA LEU A 166 6.75 -1.89 -10.84
C LEU A 166 7.31 -1.00 -11.93
N ASN A 167 6.48 -0.71 -12.91
CA ASN A 167 6.70 0.39 -13.83
C ASN A 167 6.40 1.70 -13.08
N ASN A 168 7.40 2.56 -12.97
CA ASN A 168 7.32 3.78 -12.19
C ASN A 168 8.16 4.90 -12.78
N ASP A 169 7.71 6.13 -12.56
CA ASP A 169 8.47 7.36 -12.79
C ASP A 169 8.81 7.97 -11.43
N TYR A 170 10.08 8.17 -11.18
CA TYR A 170 10.59 8.72 -9.94
C TYR A 170 11.20 10.08 -10.19
N THR A 171 10.56 11.14 -9.69
CA THR A 171 10.98 12.53 -9.89
C THR A 171 11.35 13.16 -8.56
N VAL A 172 12.52 13.77 -8.50
CA VAL A 172 12.97 14.61 -7.37
C VAL A 172 13.06 16.06 -7.84
N THR A 173 12.27 16.91 -7.21
CA THR A 173 12.29 18.35 -7.42
C THR A 173 12.87 19.03 -6.20
N THR A 174 13.95 19.79 -6.40
CA THR A 174 14.61 20.54 -5.32
C THR A 174 14.55 22.02 -5.65
N GLN A 175 14.13 22.83 -4.69
CA GLN A 175 14.06 24.27 -4.79
C GLN A 175 14.82 24.91 -3.63
N VAL A 176 15.80 25.73 -3.97
CA VAL A 176 16.53 26.60 -3.04
C VAL A 176 16.38 28.05 -3.54
N SER A 177 17.25 28.49 -4.46
CA SER A 177 17.11 29.76 -5.20
C SER A 177 16.54 29.53 -6.60
N THR A 178 16.78 28.38 -7.16
CA THR A 178 16.29 27.89 -8.45
C THR A 178 15.61 26.54 -8.25
N THR A 179 14.67 26.22 -9.11
CA THR A 179 14.01 24.91 -9.12
C THR A 179 14.74 23.99 -10.08
N ASN A 180 15.19 22.84 -9.57
CA ASN A 180 15.77 21.76 -10.35
C ASN A 180 14.88 20.53 -10.23
N SER A 181 14.57 19.90 -11.35
CA SER A 181 13.78 18.65 -11.37
C SER A 181 14.58 17.59 -12.11
N ASN A 182 14.78 16.45 -11.47
CA ASN A 182 15.51 15.31 -12.00
C ASN A 182 14.62 14.08 -11.99
N ASN A 183 14.48 13.45 -13.15
CA ASN A 183 13.88 12.13 -13.24
C ASN A 183 14.98 11.10 -12.98
N LEU A 184 14.72 10.19 -12.05
CA LEU A 184 15.65 9.14 -11.67
C LEU A 184 15.06 7.78 -12.03
N ASP A 185 15.91 6.88 -12.50
CA ASP A 185 15.51 5.48 -12.68
C ASP A 185 15.46 4.80 -11.30
N ALA A 186 14.27 4.43 -10.86
CA ALA A 186 14.08 3.76 -9.58
C ALA A 186 13.56 2.35 -9.80
N THR A 187 14.12 1.41 -9.05
CA THR A 187 13.61 0.06 -8.97
C THR A 187 12.70 -0.04 -7.75
N LEU A 188 11.41 -0.29 -8.00
CA LEU A 188 10.42 -0.59 -6.98
C LEU A 188 9.85 -1.97 -7.27
N GLU A 189 9.89 -2.87 -6.28
CA GLU A 189 9.37 -4.23 -6.45
C GLU A 189 8.30 -4.53 -5.40
N LEU A 190 7.21 -5.15 -5.83
CA LEU A 190 6.29 -5.81 -4.92
C LEU A 190 6.87 -7.16 -4.50
N PRO A 191 6.72 -7.58 -3.24
CA PRO A 191 7.23 -8.85 -2.75
C PRO A 191 6.41 -10.03 -3.24
N ASN A 192 6.95 -11.25 -3.11
CA ASN A 192 6.12 -12.43 -3.10
C ASN A 192 5.20 -12.38 -1.87
N VAL A 193 3.92 -12.72 -2.09
CA VAL A 193 2.95 -12.87 -1.02
C VAL A 193 2.41 -14.29 -1.03
N PHE A 194 2.44 -14.92 0.13
CA PHE A 194 1.86 -16.24 0.37
C PHE A 194 0.78 -16.10 1.45
N GLY A 195 -0.36 -16.65 1.19
CA GLY A 195 -1.43 -16.72 2.19
C GLY A 195 -1.98 -18.13 2.27
N VAL A 196 -2.31 -18.56 3.48
CA VAL A 196 -3.03 -19.80 3.75
C VAL A 196 -4.10 -19.54 4.79
N GLY A 197 -5.23 -20.19 4.63
CA GLY A 197 -6.33 -20.05 5.57
C GLY A 197 -7.18 -21.28 5.65
N PHE A 198 -7.91 -21.39 6.74
CA PHE A 198 -8.94 -22.42 6.89
C PHE A 198 -10.21 -21.83 7.48
N THR A 199 -11.34 -22.44 7.15
CA THR A 199 -12.63 -22.11 7.74
C THR A 199 -13.36 -23.40 8.06
N TYR A 200 -13.83 -23.50 9.29
CA TYR A 200 -14.73 -24.57 9.73
C TYR A 200 -16.14 -24.02 9.87
N ASN A 201 -17.12 -24.71 9.32
CA ASN A 201 -18.53 -24.34 9.39
C ASN A 201 -19.34 -25.47 10.00
N TYR A 202 -20.15 -25.12 11.02
CA TYR A 202 -21.08 -26.03 11.67
C TYR A 202 -22.52 -25.58 11.43
N ASP A 203 -23.27 -26.38 10.68
CA ASP A 203 -24.73 -26.24 10.44
C ASP A 203 -25.16 -24.82 10.02
N LYS A 204 -24.27 -24.06 9.35
CA LYS A 204 -24.47 -22.64 9.02
C LYS A 204 -24.74 -21.72 10.22
N ARG A 205 -24.54 -22.22 11.44
CA ARG A 205 -24.78 -21.50 12.71
C ARG A 205 -23.48 -20.98 13.32
N LEU A 206 -22.39 -21.71 13.13
CA LEU A 206 -21.08 -21.33 13.63
C LEU A 206 -20.07 -21.42 12.50
N THR A 207 -19.34 -20.34 12.28
CA THR A 207 -18.20 -20.29 11.37
C THR A 207 -16.98 -19.83 12.15
N VAL A 208 -15.91 -20.62 12.12
CA VAL A 208 -14.61 -20.29 12.71
C VAL A 208 -13.56 -20.38 11.63
N GLY A 209 -12.73 -19.38 11.52
CA GLY A 209 -11.66 -19.34 10.54
C GLY A 209 -10.42 -18.65 11.06
N ALA A 210 -9.28 -18.95 10.44
CA ALA A 210 -8.03 -18.27 10.65
C ALA A 210 -7.24 -18.21 9.34
N ASP A 211 -6.55 -17.10 9.17
CA ASP A 211 -5.73 -16.83 8.01
C ASP A 211 -4.32 -16.42 8.44
N TYR A 212 -3.33 -16.85 7.67
CA TYR A 212 -1.96 -16.40 7.80
C TYR A 212 -1.44 -15.91 6.46
N SER A 213 -0.78 -14.77 6.44
CA SER A 213 -0.11 -14.27 5.25
C SER A 213 1.32 -13.81 5.54
N LEU A 214 2.20 -14.12 4.59
CA LEU A 214 3.60 -13.74 4.56
C LEU A 214 3.88 -12.87 3.34
N GLN A 215 4.38 -11.66 3.56
CA GLN A 215 4.87 -10.77 2.51
C GLN A 215 6.39 -10.65 2.65
N GLN A 216 7.13 -11.11 1.65
CA GLN A 216 8.59 -11.18 1.68
C GLN A 216 9.23 -9.85 1.25
N TRP A 217 9.00 -8.79 2.01
CA TRP A 217 9.56 -7.46 1.73
C TRP A 217 11.08 -7.41 1.80
N SER A 218 11.71 -8.24 2.64
CA SER A 218 13.17 -8.35 2.72
C SER A 218 13.83 -8.77 1.40
N LYS A 219 13.06 -9.39 0.50
CA LYS A 219 13.51 -9.85 -0.83
C LYS A 219 13.11 -8.92 -1.97
N ALA A 220 12.32 -7.88 -1.68
CA ALA A 220 11.95 -6.87 -2.65
C ALA A 220 13.09 -5.85 -2.79
N LYS A 221 13.37 -5.46 -4.02
CA LYS A 221 14.41 -4.47 -4.31
C LYS A 221 13.79 -3.08 -4.38
N PHE A 222 14.40 -2.18 -3.64
CA PHE A 222 14.13 -0.75 -3.71
C PHE A 222 15.47 -0.07 -3.92
N GLY A 223 15.56 0.82 -4.88
CA GLY A 223 16.81 1.51 -5.12
C GLY A 223 16.64 2.53 -6.23
N VAL A 224 17.42 3.58 -6.15
CA VAL A 224 17.54 4.59 -7.20
C VAL A 224 18.83 4.32 -7.96
N ASN A 225 18.71 4.17 -9.27
CA ASN A 225 19.87 4.03 -10.15
C ASN A 225 20.35 5.43 -10.54
N THR A 226 21.29 5.95 -9.77
CA THR A 226 21.88 7.27 -10.00
C THR A 226 23.40 7.18 -9.92
N SER A 227 24.07 8.03 -10.66
CA SER A 227 25.52 8.23 -10.55
C SER A 227 25.93 9.05 -9.32
N ASP A 228 24.96 9.67 -8.64
CA ASP A 228 25.18 10.39 -7.40
C ASP A 228 25.23 9.41 -6.22
N ASP A 229 26.44 9.17 -5.72
CA ASP A 229 26.68 8.27 -4.61
C ASP A 229 26.02 8.73 -3.31
N ALA A 230 25.85 10.03 -3.11
CA ALA A 230 25.21 10.56 -1.91
C ALA A 230 23.71 10.24 -1.90
N VAL A 231 23.02 10.47 -3.02
CA VAL A 231 21.60 10.15 -3.18
C VAL A 231 21.37 8.64 -3.05
N ARG A 232 22.22 7.82 -3.67
CA ARG A 232 22.12 6.36 -3.60
C ARG A 232 22.35 5.85 -2.18
N LYS A 233 23.32 6.41 -1.46
CA LYS A 233 23.64 6.04 -0.09
C LYS A 233 22.50 6.41 0.85
N GLU A 234 22.01 7.65 0.76
CA GLU A 234 20.87 8.11 1.56
C GLU A 234 19.64 7.21 1.37
N PHE A 235 19.33 6.86 0.13
CA PHE A 235 18.20 5.96 -0.16
C PHE A 235 18.39 4.57 0.46
N ASN A 236 19.55 3.96 0.29
CA ASN A 236 19.83 2.61 0.79
C ASN A 236 19.91 2.55 2.32
N GLU A 237 20.37 3.61 2.99
CA GLU A 237 20.43 3.68 4.45
C GLU A 237 19.09 3.99 5.09
N THR A 238 18.18 4.65 4.36
CA THR A 238 16.88 5.07 4.89
C THR A 238 15.84 3.95 4.83
N TYR A 239 15.95 3.00 3.89
CA TYR A 239 14.94 2.00 3.65
C TYR A 239 15.44 0.58 3.88
N THR A 240 15.18 0.05 5.08
CA THR A 240 15.36 -1.37 5.41
C THR A 240 13.99 -2.02 5.53
N TYR A 241 13.74 -3.03 4.73
CA TYR A 241 12.45 -3.72 4.71
C TYR A 241 12.54 -5.06 5.42
N CYS A 242 11.59 -5.31 6.30
CA CYS A 242 11.41 -6.59 6.99
C CYS A 242 10.19 -7.33 6.43
N ASP A 243 10.22 -8.66 6.49
CA ASP A 243 9.08 -9.47 6.12
C ASP A 243 7.89 -9.16 7.03
N ARG A 244 6.70 -9.10 6.43
CA ARG A 244 5.46 -8.83 7.14
C ARG A 244 4.68 -10.13 7.31
N HIS A 245 4.39 -10.46 8.55
CA HIS A 245 3.52 -11.54 8.96
C HIS A 245 2.18 -10.97 9.42
N LYS A 246 1.08 -11.54 8.96
CA LYS A 246 -0.27 -11.16 9.36
C LYS A 246 -1.04 -12.44 9.73
N ILE A 247 -1.66 -12.44 10.89
CA ILE A 247 -2.54 -13.48 11.41
C ILE A 247 -3.93 -12.89 11.57
#